data_0aa784bdced03b94a9347b058994c041
#
_entry.id   0aa784bdced03b94a9347b058994c041
#
_cell.length_a   1.000
_cell.length_b   1.000
_cell.length_c   1.000
_cell.angle_alpha   90.00
_cell.angle_beta   90.00
_cell.angle_gamma   90.00
#
_symmetry.space_group_name_H-M   'P 1'
#
loop_
_entity.id
_entity.type
_entity.pdbx_description
1 polymer ?
#
loop_
_entity_poly.entity_id
_entity_poly.type
_entity_poly.pdbx_seq_one_letter_code
_entity_poly.pdbx_strand_id
1 'polypeptide(L)'
;MMDKNEISLRIIGKNGDEPLSPANFDIGQIRFLLDEVENLLYPDKKKRKDRPTISYEMKAGSVVNIFRTSMQNVLLVSSMLGVIEEGNGYIDKLEVASAQAIENLQSFALRHNYNIEIGTSDKPDRIFKITPTTHYVRHENIMVDVECYYYGTLTDAGGKDKANIHLDTKEAGSLTIRTDKEYLAGYQGNPLYKKFGVRVRAKKNILTGDIDKSTLSLVELLDYQPK
;
A
#
# COMPACT_ATOMS: atom_id res chain seq x y z
N MET A 1 31.64 -1.23 10.64
CA MET A 1 31.12 0.15 10.53
C MET A 1 30.40 0.25 9.20
N MET A 2 29.14 0.68 9.18
CA MET A 2 28.43 0.90 7.91
C MET A 2 28.97 2.17 7.25
N ASP A 3 29.15 2.12 5.91
CA ASP A 3 29.48 3.32 5.15
C ASP A 3 28.26 4.25 5.08
N LYS A 4 28.48 5.50 4.65
CA LYS A 4 27.37 6.43 4.46
C LYS A 4 26.43 5.93 3.36
N ASN A 5 25.14 6.16 3.54
CA ASN A 5 24.09 5.82 2.58
C ASN A 5 23.88 4.30 2.34
N GLU A 6 24.02 3.51 3.38
CA GLU A 6 23.81 2.06 3.32
C GLU A 6 22.56 1.61 4.08
N ILE A 7 21.93 0.58 3.51
CA ILE A 7 20.93 -0.27 4.15
C ILE A 7 21.50 -1.68 4.12
N SER A 8 21.55 -2.35 5.26
CA SER A 8 21.97 -3.74 5.37
C SER A 8 20.79 -4.65 5.66
N LEU A 9 20.77 -5.80 5.02
CA LEU A 9 19.79 -6.86 5.26
C LEU A 9 20.56 -8.15 5.46
N ARG A 10 20.65 -8.58 6.72
CA ARG A 10 21.39 -9.77 7.14
C ARG A 10 20.44 -10.93 7.37
N ILE A 11 20.70 -12.06 6.73
CA ILE A 11 19.95 -13.30 6.91
C ILE A 11 20.78 -14.27 7.73
N ILE A 12 20.19 -14.74 8.81
CA ILE A 12 20.81 -15.68 9.75
C ILE A 12 19.95 -16.92 9.81
N GLY A 13 20.56 -18.09 9.60
CA GLY A 13 19.87 -19.36 9.61
C GLY A 13 20.77 -20.50 9.16
N LYS A 14 20.14 -21.57 8.69
CA LYS A 14 20.84 -22.75 8.17
C LYS A 14 20.25 -23.20 6.84
N ASN A 15 21.09 -23.79 5.98
CA ASN A 15 20.66 -24.54 4.82
C ASN A 15 21.02 -26.03 5.10
N GLY A 16 20.03 -26.85 5.45
CA GLY A 16 20.25 -28.14 6.07
C GLY A 16 20.95 -27.97 7.44
N ASP A 17 22.08 -28.63 7.63
CA ASP A 17 22.87 -28.56 8.86
C ASP A 17 23.92 -27.42 8.86
N GLU A 18 24.19 -26.83 7.70
CA GLU A 18 25.22 -25.80 7.54
C GLU A 18 24.69 -24.40 7.80
N PRO A 19 25.45 -23.52 8.48
CA PRO A 19 25.11 -22.11 8.60
C PRO A 19 25.02 -21.45 7.22
N LEU A 20 24.08 -20.51 7.08
CA LEU A 20 23.95 -19.74 5.84
C LEU A 20 25.21 -18.91 5.56
N SER A 21 25.61 -18.96 4.29
CA SER A 21 26.73 -18.20 3.74
C SER A 21 26.41 -17.82 2.28
N PRO A 22 27.13 -16.86 1.68
CA PRO A 22 26.97 -16.56 0.24
C PRO A 22 27.15 -17.74 -0.69
N ALA A 23 27.90 -18.78 -0.27
CA ALA A 23 28.18 -19.94 -1.08
C ALA A 23 27.02 -20.96 -1.13
N ASN A 24 26.14 -20.97 -0.15
CA ASN A 24 25.02 -21.91 -0.03
C ASN A 24 23.64 -21.24 -0.03
N PHE A 25 23.57 -19.93 -0.33
CA PHE A 25 22.32 -19.17 -0.40
C PHE A 25 21.77 -19.20 -1.83
N ASP A 26 20.52 -19.62 -1.98
CA ASP A 26 19.91 -19.86 -3.28
C ASP A 26 19.66 -18.57 -4.07
N ILE A 27 19.90 -18.60 -5.38
CA ILE A 27 19.73 -17.42 -6.26
C ILE A 27 18.28 -16.94 -6.32
N GLY A 28 17.30 -17.83 -6.17
CA GLY A 28 15.88 -17.46 -6.10
C GLY A 28 15.57 -16.68 -4.83
N GLN A 29 16.25 -17.01 -3.71
CA GLN A 29 16.13 -16.26 -2.46
C GLN A 29 16.81 -14.89 -2.57
N ILE A 30 17.95 -14.79 -3.27
CA ILE A 30 18.59 -13.50 -3.57
C ILE A 30 17.64 -12.62 -4.37
N ARG A 31 17.08 -13.12 -5.45
CA ARG A 31 16.13 -12.38 -6.28
C ARG A 31 14.93 -11.90 -5.46
N PHE A 32 14.34 -12.76 -4.65
CA PHE A 32 13.24 -12.41 -3.76
C PHE A 32 13.62 -11.23 -2.85
N LEU A 33 14.78 -11.28 -2.19
CA LEU A 33 15.23 -10.20 -1.31
C LEU A 33 15.46 -8.88 -2.05
N LEU A 34 16.00 -8.93 -3.28
CA LEU A 34 16.20 -7.74 -4.10
C LEU A 34 14.85 -7.08 -4.47
N ASP A 35 13.86 -7.89 -4.86
CA ASP A 35 12.51 -7.41 -5.19
C ASP A 35 11.84 -6.76 -3.95
N GLU A 36 11.96 -7.35 -2.76
CA GLU A 36 11.35 -6.79 -1.56
C GLU A 36 12.06 -5.51 -1.08
N VAL A 37 13.38 -5.44 -1.18
CA VAL A 37 14.11 -4.18 -0.88
C VAL A 37 13.74 -3.09 -1.89
N GLU A 38 13.55 -3.42 -3.17
CA GLU A 38 13.07 -2.46 -4.18
C GLU A 38 11.67 -1.92 -3.80
N ASN A 39 10.76 -2.77 -3.32
CA ASN A 39 9.42 -2.38 -2.85
C ASN A 39 9.48 -1.48 -1.59
N LEU A 40 10.42 -1.73 -0.69
CA LEU A 40 10.65 -0.86 0.48
C LEU A 40 11.17 0.53 0.08
N LEU A 41 12.06 0.59 -0.91
CA LEU A 41 12.70 1.83 -1.34
C LEU A 41 11.85 2.67 -2.30
N TYR A 42 10.99 2.03 -3.08
CA TYR A 42 10.19 2.68 -4.12
C TYR A 42 8.73 2.20 -4.11
N PRO A 43 8.00 2.44 -3.03
CA PRO A 43 6.63 1.96 -2.88
C PRO A 43 5.66 2.52 -3.92
N ASP A 44 5.93 3.70 -4.44
CA ASP A 44 5.14 4.39 -5.47
C ASP A 44 5.48 3.95 -6.91
N LYS A 45 6.29 2.90 -7.09
CA LYS A 45 6.66 2.30 -8.40
C LYS A 45 7.15 3.31 -9.44
N LYS A 46 7.84 4.37 -9.01
CA LYS A 46 8.44 5.35 -9.93
C LYS A 46 9.27 4.68 -11.02
N LYS A 47 9.24 5.25 -12.24
CA LYS A 47 10.04 4.74 -13.36
C LYS A 47 11.53 4.77 -13.00
N ARG A 48 12.29 3.75 -13.43
CA ARG A 48 13.75 3.63 -13.13
C ARG A 48 14.56 4.89 -13.41
N LYS A 49 14.23 5.64 -14.48
CA LYS A 49 14.91 6.89 -14.83
C LYS A 49 14.69 8.03 -13.85
N ASP A 50 13.67 7.96 -13.03
CA ASP A 50 13.25 9.04 -12.13
C ASP A 50 13.63 8.76 -10.67
N ARG A 51 14.45 7.73 -10.43
CA ARG A 51 14.85 7.29 -9.07
C ARG A 51 16.37 7.11 -8.93
N PRO A 52 16.95 7.31 -7.72
CA PRO A 52 18.36 7.05 -7.47
C PRO A 52 18.75 5.61 -7.79
N THR A 53 20.00 5.42 -8.24
CA THR A 53 20.56 4.08 -8.42
C THR A 53 20.72 3.38 -7.07
N ILE A 54 20.44 2.08 -7.03
CA ILE A 54 20.76 1.19 -5.92
C ILE A 54 21.91 0.29 -6.38
N SER A 55 23.05 0.33 -5.72
CA SER A 55 24.08 -0.67 -5.90
C SER A 55 23.96 -1.77 -4.82
N TYR A 56 24.39 -2.96 -5.17
CA TYR A 56 24.24 -4.15 -4.36
C TYR A 56 25.58 -4.85 -4.15
N GLU A 57 25.82 -5.31 -2.92
CA GLU A 57 26.98 -6.14 -2.56
C GLU A 57 26.53 -7.20 -1.55
N MET A 58 27.04 -8.43 -1.70
CA MET A 58 26.86 -9.49 -0.70
C MET A 58 28.17 -9.77 0.01
N LYS A 59 28.15 -9.80 1.35
CA LYS A 59 29.31 -10.06 2.18
C LYS A 59 29.16 -11.35 2.99
N ALA A 60 30.30 -11.96 3.34
CA ALA A 60 30.37 -13.08 4.27
C ALA A 60 30.08 -12.62 5.70
N GLY A 61 29.73 -13.55 6.57
CA GLY A 61 29.33 -13.32 7.97
C GLY A 61 27.82 -13.53 8.16
N SER A 62 27.32 -14.74 7.83
CA SER A 62 25.98 -15.03 7.40
C SER A 62 25.75 -14.45 5.98
N VAL A 63 24.53 -14.33 5.51
CA VAL A 63 24.26 -13.68 4.22
C VAL A 63 23.97 -12.20 4.48
N VAL A 64 24.97 -11.35 4.30
CA VAL A 64 24.83 -9.89 4.50
C VAL A 64 24.69 -9.20 3.15
N ASN A 65 23.49 -8.71 2.89
CA ASN A 65 23.16 -7.94 1.68
C ASN A 65 23.27 -6.45 1.99
N ILE A 66 24.08 -5.71 1.23
CA ILE A 66 24.30 -4.29 1.40
C ILE A 66 23.78 -3.55 0.18
N PHE A 67 22.93 -2.56 0.42
CA PHE A 67 22.33 -1.71 -0.58
C PHE A 67 22.81 -0.28 -0.37
N ARG A 68 23.52 0.29 -1.36
CA ARG A 68 23.94 1.69 -1.34
C ARG A 68 23.04 2.51 -2.25
N THR A 69 22.48 3.57 -1.70
CA THR A 69 21.50 4.41 -2.38
C THR A 69 21.63 5.88 -1.91
N SER A 70 20.63 6.73 -2.16
CA SER A 70 20.64 8.10 -1.63
C SER A 70 20.38 8.13 -0.13
N MET A 71 20.89 9.15 0.57
CA MET A 71 20.59 9.37 2.00
C MET A 71 19.07 9.51 2.23
N GLN A 72 18.34 10.09 1.29
CA GLN A 72 16.89 10.22 1.38
C GLN A 72 16.21 8.86 1.46
N ASN A 73 16.64 7.88 0.65
CA ASN A 73 16.10 6.51 0.72
C ASN A 73 16.47 5.81 2.04
N VAL A 74 17.69 6.03 2.56
CA VAL A 74 18.08 5.50 3.88
C VAL A 74 17.17 6.03 4.98
N LEU A 75 16.94 7.35 5.00
CA LEU A 75 16.05 7.99 5.97
C LEU A 75 14.60 7.52 5.83
N LEU A 76 14.12 7.30 4.60
CA LEU A 76 12.79 6.75 4.35
C LEU A 76 12.64 5.38 4.99
N VAL A 77 13.56 4.45 4.74
CA VAL A 77 13.53 3.10 5.33
C VAL A 77 13.67 3.17 6.86
N SER A 78 14.61 3.97 7.37
CA SER A 78 14.80 4.15 8.82
C SER A 78 13.53 4.67 9.52
N SER A 79 12.86 5.64 8.91
CA SER A 79 11.59 6.19 9.43
C SER A 79 10.48 5.13 9.42
N MET A 80 10.36 4.40 8.32
CA MET A 80 9.37 3.33 8.15
C MET A 80 9.55 2.23 9.20
N LEU A 81 10.78 1.75 9.42
CA LEU A 81 11.08 0.75 10.46
C LEU A 81 10.71 1.28 11.87
N GLY A 82 10.92 2.58 12.10
CA GLY A 82 10.49 3.24 13.34
C GLY A 82 8.98 3.20 13.54
N VAL A 83 8.21 3.49 12.50
CA VAL A 83 6.74 3.45 12.55
C VAL A 83 6.23 2.04 12.86
N ILE A 84 6.88 0.99 12.33
CA ILE A 84 6.50 -0.40 12.61
C ILE A 84 6.74 -0.76 14.08
N GLU A 85 7.89 -0.38 14.64
CA GLU A 85 8.22 -0.66 16.05
C GLU A 85 7.27 0.07 17.02
N GLU A 86 6.95 1.34 16.75
CA GLU A 86 5.99 2.12 17.51
C GLU A 86 4.55 1.56 17.39
N GLY A 87 4.23 0.95 16.25
CA GLY A 87 2.93 0.37 15.95
C GLY A 87 2.68 -1.02 16.56
N ASN A 88 3.59 -1.55 17.40
CA ASN A 88 3.45 -2.89 17.98
C ASN A 88 3.15 -4.00 16.94
N GLY A 89 3.76 -3.90 15.77
CA GLY A 89 3.58 -4.86 14.68
C GLY A 89 2.47 -4.54 13.70
N TYR A 90 1.69 -3.48 13.93
CA TYR A 90 0.72 -3.00 12.94
C TYR A 90 1.40 -2.13 11.88
N ILE A 91 1.18 -2.49 10.62
CA ILE A 91 1.85 -1.87 9.47
C ILE A 91 0.89 -1.11 8.54
N ASP A 92 -0.31 -0.78 9.02
CA ASP A 92 -1.35 -0.06 8.27
C ASP A 92 -0.95 1.36 7.85
N LYS A 93 -0.01 1.97 8.58
CA LYS A 93 0.49 3.32 8.27
C LYS A 93 1.52 3.35 7.14
N LEU A 94 1.96 2.19 6.66
CA LEU A 94 2.90 2.09 5.56
C LEU A 94 2.18 2.19 4.22
N GLU A 95 2.92 2.66 3.21
CA GLU A 95 2.51 2.50 1.82
C GLU A 95 2.27 1.02 1.49
N VAL A 96 1.28 0.74 0.64
CA VAL A 96 0.83 -0.65 0.36
C VAL A 96 1.97 -1.56 -0.07
N ALA A 97 2.87 -1.09 -0.94
CA ALA A 97 4.00 -1.89 -1.41
C ALA A 97 5.02 -2.17 -0.30
N SER A 98 5.29 -1.19 0.57
CA SER A 98 6.19 -1.36 1.72
C SER A 98 5.61 -2.30 2.77
N ALA A 99 4.31 -2.17 3.06
CA ALA A 99 3.61 -3.09 3.97
C ALA A 99 3.67 -4.53 3.43
N GLN A 100 3.39 -4.72 2.13
CA GLN A 100 3.48 -6.02 1.49
C GLN A 100 4.90 -6.60 1.55
N ALA A 101 5.93 -5.77 1.37
CA ALA A 101 7.33 -6.21 1.47
C ALA A 101 7.67 -6.73 2.88
N ILE A 102 7.20 -6.06 3.94
CA ILE A 102 7.39 -6.52 5.32
C ILE A 102 6.66 -7.85 5.57
N GLU A 103 5.41 -8.00 5.11
CA GLU A 103 4.66 -9.26 5.20
C GLU A 103 5.35 -10.40 4.43
N ASN A 104 5.88 -10.11 3.24
CA ASN A 104 6.60 -11.09 2.42
C ASN A 104 7.92 -11.52 3.10
N LEU A 105 8.69 -10.57 3.65
CA LEU A 105 9.92 -10.87 4.41
C LEU A 105 9.61 -11.70 5.66
N GLN A 106 8.51 -11.41 6.36
CA GLN A 106 8.07 -12.22 7.50
C GLN A 106 7.68 -13.65 7.08
N SER A 107 6.92 -13.79 6.00
CA SER A 107 6.54 -15.09 5.45
C SER A 107 7.77 -15.90 4.99
N PHE A 108 8.77 -15.21 4.44
CA PHE A 108 10.06 -15.80 4.07
C PHE A 108 10.83 -16.28 5.31
N ALA A 109 10.93 -15.46 6.35
CA ALA A 109 11.57 -15.81 7.61
C ALA A 109 10.90 -17.04 8.25
N LEU A 110 9.58 -17.08 8.30
CA LEU A 110 8.80 -18.21 8.83
C LEU A 110 9.03 -19.50 8.02
N ARG A 111 8.92 -19.41 6.68
CA ARG A 111 9.03 -20.59 5.78
C ARG A 111 10.39 -21.26 5.86
N HIS A 112 11.46 -20.47 5.98
CA HIS A 112 12.83 -20.96 5.97
C HIS A 112 13.46 -21.08 7.37
N ASN A 113 12.73 -20.68 8.41
CA ASN A 113 13.24 -20.58 9.77
C ASN A 113 14.49 -19.68 9.86
N TYR A 114 14.41 -18.51 9.21
CA TYR A 114 15.49 -17.52 9.18
C TYR A 114 15.17 -16.33 10.08
N ASN A 115 16.23 -15.71 10.61
CA ASN A 115 16.16 -14.39 11.21
C ASN A 115 16.69 -13.36 10.22
N ILE A 116 15.95 -12.27 10.02
CA ILE A 116 16.31 -11.17 9.16
C ILE A 116 16.59 -9.95 10.04
N GLU A 117 17.74 -9.34 9.85
CA GLU A 117 18.14 -8.11 10.53
C GLU A 117 18.28 -7.00 9.49
N ILE A 118 17.57 -5.90 9.68
CA ILE A 118 17.63 -4.73 8.79
C ILE A 118 18.25 -3.57 9.58
N GLY A 119 19.34 -3.03 9.04
CA GLY A 119 20.05 -1.89 9.62
C GLY A 119 20.17 -0.76 8.60
N THR A 120 20.25 0.48 9.08
CA THR A 120 20.43 1.67 8.27
C THR A 120 21.61 2.50 8.77
N SER A 121 22.34 3.14 7.84
CA SER A 121 23.56 3.89 8.19
C SER A 121 23.32 5.18 8.98
N ASP A 122 22.09 5.72 8.99
CA ASP A 122 21.69 6.88 9.80
C ASP A 122 21.50 6.52 11.28
N LYS A 123 21.15 5.26 11.59
CA LYS A 123 20.96 4.73 12.94
C LYS A 123 21.66 3.37 13.09
N PRO A 124 23.00 3.31 13.05
CA PRO A 124 23.75 2.06 12.99
C PRO A 124 23.56 1.14 14.20
N ASP A 125 23.19 1.69 15.35
CA ASP A 125 22.94 0.95 16.59
C ASP A 125 21.52 0.38 16.67
N ARG A 126 20.62 0.74 15.74
CA ARG A 126 19.24 0.27 15.67
C ARG A 126 19.12 -0.82 14.63
N ILE A 127 18.81 -2.03 15.07
CA ILE A 127 18.58 -3.17 14.20
C ILE A 127 17.13 -3.61 14.30
N PHE A 128 16.41 -3.51 13.19
CA PHE A 128 15.05 -4.03 13.06
C PHE A 128 15.11 -5.53 12.76
N LYS A 129 14.30 -6.33 13.47
CA LYS A 129 14.36 -7.79 13.37
C LYS A 129 13.03 -8.37 12.90
N ILE A 130 13.14 -9.26 11.90
CA ILE A 130 12.04 -10.12 11.46
C ILE A 130 12.47 -11.57 11.74
N THR A 131 11.69 -12.27 12.53
CA THR A 131 11.96 -13.65 12.93
C THR A 131 10.77 -14.54 12.58
N PRO A 132 10.88 -15.87 12.65
CA PRO A 132 9.74 -16.75 12.46
C PRO A 132 8.57 -16.51 13.43
N THR A 133 8.83 -15.81 14.54
CA THR A 133 7.82 -15.53 15.59
C THR A 133 7.33 -14.09 15.60
N THR A 134 7.87 -13.21 14.76
CA THR A 134 7.35 -11.84 14.64
C THR A 134 5.99 -11.85 13.96
N HIS A 135 5.18 -10.82 14.22
CA HIS A 135 3.81 -10.69 13.72
C HIS A 135 3.59 -9.26 13.22
N TYR A 136 3.96 -9.02 11.95
CA TYR A 136 3.66 -7.77 11.27
C TYR A 136 2.43 -7.98 10.41
N VAL A 137 1.35 -7.26 10.73
CA VAL A 137 0.05 -7.47 10.09
C VAL A 137 -0.58 -6.13 9.70
N ARG A 138 -1.25 -6.15 8.57
CA ARG A 138 -2.25 -5.12 8.26
C ARG A 138 -3.57 -5.58 8.86
N HIS A 139 -4.30 -4.65 9.45
CA HIS A 139 -5.71 -4.91 9.72
C HIS A 139 -6.39 -5.22 8.38
N GLU A 140 -7.19 -6.26 8.35
CA GLU A 140 -8.04 -6.48 7.19
C GLU A 140 -8.82 -5.19 6.92
N ASN A 141 -8.91 -4.80 5.64
CA ASN A 141 -9.76 -3.69 5.23
C ASN A 141 -11.21 -4.06 5.52
N ILE A 142 -11.66 -3.82 6.75
CA ILE A 142 -13.05 -4.06 7.13
C ILE A 142 -13.88 -3.00 6.43
N MET A 143 -14.45 -3.41 5.30
CA MET A 143 -15.35 -2.60 4.50
C MET A 143 -16.77 -2.80 5.00
N VAL A 144 -17.39 -1.72 5.44
CA VAL A 144 -18.80 -1.71 5.84
C VAL A 144 -19.65 -0.96 4.81
N ASP A 145 -20.88 -1.40 4.61
CA ASP A 145 -21.82 -0.69 3.77
C ASP A 145 -22.31 0.55 4.52
N VAL A 146 -22.19 1.70 3.86
CA VAL A 146 -22.65 3.00 4.38
C VAL A 146 -23.52 3.70 3.36
N GLU A 147 -24.43 4.54 3.83
CA GLU A 147 -25.12 5.52 3.00
C GLU A 147 -24.51 6.89 3.25
N CYS A 148 -24.23 7.62 2.18
CA CYS A 148 -23.71 8.97 2.24
C CYS A 148 -24.34 9.85 1.17
N TYR A 149 -24.14 11.17 1.32
CA TYR A 149 -24.71 12.17 0.46
C TYR A 149 -23.60 12.95 -0.24
N TYR A 150 -23.75 13.13 -1.55
CA TYR A 150 -22.92 14.03 -2.34
C TYR A 150 -23.78 15.12 -2.96
N TYR A 151 -23.22 16.31 -3.08
CA TYR A 151 -23.91 17.46 -3.66
C TYR A 151 -23.14 17.95 -4.88
N GLY A 152 -23.81 18.05 -6.01
CA GLY A 152 -23.11 18.43 -7.23
C GLY A 152 -24.05 18.63 -8.42
N THR A 153 -23.42 18.84 -9.58
CA THR A 153 -24.12 18.95 -10.87
C THR A 153 -24.05 17.60 -11.57
N LEU A 154 -25.19 17.09 -12.00
CA LEU A 154 -25.25 15.85 -12.78
C LEU A 154 -24.86 16.18 -14.24
N THR A 155 -23.74 15.65 -14.70
CA THR A 155 -23.13 15.97 -15.99
C THR A 155 -23.41 14.94 -17.09
N ASP A 156 -23.65 13.68 -16.67
CA ASP A 156 -23.94 12.59 -17.59
C ASP A 156 -24.83 11.54 -16.90
N ALA A 157 -25.65 10.83 -17.69
CA ALA A 157 -26.50 9.74 -17.23
C ALA A 157 -26.76 8.76 -18.37
N GLY A 158 -26.49 7.47 -18.16
CA GLY A 158 -26.72 6.44 -19.16
C GLY A 158 -25.80 5.23 -19.01
N GLY A 159 -25.62 4.51 -20.11
CA GLY A 159 -24.82 3.32 -20.22
C GLY A 159 -25.56 2.15 -20.85
N LYS A 160 -24.93 1.53 -21.88
CA LYS A 160 -25.54 0.41 -22.61
C LYS A 160 -25.71 -0.84 -21.75
N ASP A 161 -24.67 -1.23 -21.04
CA ASP A 161 -24.65 -2.49 -20.28
C ASP A 161 -24.71 -2.24 -18.77
N LYS A 162 -24.05 -1.18 -18.29
CA LYS A 162 -24.02 -0.77 -16.88
C LYS A 162 -24.41 0.70 -16.81
N ALA A 163 -25.62 0.98 -16.36
CA ALA A 163 -26.08 2.34 -16.20
C ALA A 163 -25.32 3.03 -15.05
N ASN A 164 -24.98 4.28 -15.26
CA ASN A 164 -24.35 5.13 -14.26
C ASN A 164 -24.74 6.59 -14.48
N ILE A 165 -24.46 7.41 -13.47
CA ILE A 165 -24.51 8.86 -13.54
C ILE A 165 -23.17 9.44 -13.20
N HIS A 166 -22.82 10.58 -13.80
CA HIS A 166 -21.64 11.36 -13.46
C HIS A 166 -22.06 12.62 -12.70
N LEU A 167 -21.56 12.74 -11.48
CA LEU A 167 -21.82 13.87 -10.60
C LEU A 167 -20.54 14.68 -10.39
N ASP A 168 -20.53 15.92 -10.83
CA ASP A 168 -19.43 16.85 -10.58
C ASP A 168 -19.65 17.58 -9.25
N THR A 169 -18.77 17.31 -8.28
CA THR A 169 -18.84 17.83 -6.91
C THR A 169 -17.68 18.77 -6.62
N LYS A 170 -17.87 19.75 -5.76
CA LYS A 170 -16.82 20.68 -5.35
C LYS A 170 -15.76 20.01 -4.46
N GLU A 171 -16.18 19.07 -3.61
CA GLU A 171 -15.32 18.48 -2.58
C GLU A 171 -14.65 17.17 -3.02
N ALA A 172 -15.42 16.30 -3.71
CA ALA A 172 -14.93 14.97 -4.07
C ALA A 172 -14.50 14.84 -5.55
N GLY A 173 -14.62 15.93 -6.33
CA GLY A 173 -14.39 15.93 -7.78
C GLY A 173 -15.50 15.21 -8.54
N SER A 174 -15.20 14.72 -9.74
CA SER A 174 -16.17 13.99 -10.56
C SER A 174 -16.32 12.55 -10.05
N LEU A 175 -17.55 12.15 -9.76
CA LEU A 175 -17.92 10.83 -9.26
C LEU A 175 -18.72 10.08 -10.30
N THR A 176 -18.38 8.80 -10.53
CA THR A 176 -19.18 7.86 -11.30
C THR A 176 -19.98 7.01 -10.33
N ILE A 177 -21.31 7.09 -10.41
CA ILE A 177 -22.23 6.42 -9.48
C ILE A 177 -23.07 5.43 -10.29
N ARG A 178 -23.01 4.15 -9.94
CA ARG A 178 -23.83 3.10 -10.58
C ARG A 178 -25.30 3.34 -10.30
N THR A 179 -26.15 3.06 -11.28
CA THR A 179 -27.62 3.14 -11.14
C THR A 179 -28.28 2.05 -11.97
N ASP A 180 -29.60 1.92 -11.85
CA ASP A 180 -30.39 1.02 -12.66
C ASP A 180 -30.98 1.77 -13.88
N LYS A 181 -31.12 1.07 -15.00
CA LYS A 181 -31.71 1.63 -16.22
C LYS A 181 -33.16 2.04 -15.99
N GLU A 182 -33.88 1.24 -15.23
CA GLU A 182 -35.28 1.46 -14.85
C GLU A 182 -35.42 2.75 -14.05
N TYR A 183 -34.48 3.03 -13.15
CA TYR A 183 -34.46 4.29 -12.40
C TYR A 183 -34.31 5.50 -13.32
N LEU A 184 -33.35 5.44 -14.25
CA LEU A 184 -33.13 6.53 -15.21
C LEU A 184 -34.30 6.71 -16.18
N ALA A 185 -34.89 5.61 -16.66
CA ALA A 185 -36.05 5.63 -17.57
C ALA A 185 -37.32 6.17 -16.89
N GLY A 186 -37.49 5.89 -15.60
CA GLY A 186 -38.63 6.37 -14.81
C GLY A 186 -38.48 7.81 -14.29
N TYR A 187 -37.29 8.43 -14.44
CA TYR A 187 -37.09 9.78 -13.94
C TYR A 187 -37.84 10.81 -14.79
N GLN A 188 -38.66 11.64 -14.13
CA GLN A 188 -39.46 12.64 -14.82
C GLN A 188 -38.67 13.90 -15.15
N GLY A 189 -38.54 14.20 -16.44
CA GLY A 189 -37.78 15.35 -16.93
C GLY A 189 -36.30 15.07 -17.19
N ASN A 190 -35.57 16.10 -17.65
CA ASN A 190 -34.16 16.01 -17.94
C ASN A 190 -33.34 16.36 -16.68
N PRO A 191 -32.57 15.41 -16.09
CA PRO A 191 -31.75 15.69 -14.91
C PRO A 191 -30.38 16.31 -15.24
N LEU A 192 -29.95 16.33 -16.50
CA LEU A 192 -28.63 16.78 -16.90
C LEU A 192 -28.44 18.28 -16.63
N TYR A 193 -27.23 18.63 -16.16
CA TYR A 193 -26.81 19.99 -15.84
C TYR A 193 -27.58 20.67 -14.71
N LYS A 194 -28.34 19.90 -13.94
CA LYS A 194 -29.02 20.38 -12.73
C LYS A 194 -28.27 19.96 -11.47
N LYS A 195 -28.48 20.69 -10.39
CA LYS A 195 -27.88 20.39 -9.08
C LYS A 195 -28.77 19.43 -8.31
N PHE A 196 -28.11 18.41 -7.75
CA PHE A 196 -28.76 17.41 -6.92
C PHE A 196 -28.00 17.17 -5.61
N GLY A 197 -28.75 16.79 -4.57
CA GLY A 197 -28.26 15.94 -3.50
C GLY A 197 -28.41 14.48 -3.95
N VAL A 198 -27.36 13.71 -3.89
CA VAL A 198 -27.37 12.32 -4.34
C VAL A 198 -27.09 11.42 -3.15
N ARG A 199 -28.08 10.63 -2.74
CA ARG A 199 -27.92 9.60 -1.73
C ARG A 199 -27.37 8.36 -2.40
N VAL A 200 -26.24 7.86 -1.90
CA VAL A 200 -25.56 6.70 -2.43
C VAL A 200 -25.25 5.69 -1.35
N ARG A 201 -25.23 4.41 -1.74
CA ARG A 201 -24.64 3.34 -0.95
C ARG A 201 -23.20 3.12 -1.43
N ALA A 202 -22.28 2.94 -0.49
CA ALA A 202 -20.87 2.74 -0.78
C ALA A 202 -20.23 1.83 0.28
N LYS A 203 -19.06 1.31 -0.01
CA LYS A 203 -18.21 0.66 0.99
C LYS A 203 -17.25 1.67 1.59
N LYS A 204 -17.21 1.68 2.92
CA LYS A 204 -16.32 2.53 3.71
C LYS A 204 -15.37 1.66 4.52
N ASN A 205 -14.08 1.98 4.46
CA ASN A 205 -13.11 1.37 5.35
C ASN A 205 -13.34 1.90 6.78
N ILE A 206 -13.61 0.99 7.72
CA ILE A 206 -13.95 1.38 9.10
C ILE A 206 -12.75 1.99 9.85
N LEU A 207 -11.52 1.63 9.46
CA LEU A 207 -10.29 2.07 10.13
C LEU A 207 -9.81 3.44 9.61
N THR A 208 -9.78 3.62 8.27
CA THR A 208 -9.30 4.88 7.67
C THR A 208 -10.42 5.90 7.50
N GLY A 209 -11.66 5.45 7.48
CA GLY A 209 -12.81 6.29 7.18
C GLY A 209 -13.01 6.57 5.69
N ASP A 210 -12.14 6.03 4.81
CA ASP A 210 -12.19 6.27 3.38
C ASP A 210 -13.35 5.53 2.71
N ILE A 211 -13.98 6.21 1.75
CA ILE A 211 -15.04 5.65 0.93
C ILE A 211 -14.44 5.12 -0.38
N ASP A 212 -14.68 3.86 -0.68
CA ASP A 212 -14.32 3.27 -1.97
C ASP A 212 -15.27 3.79 -3.06
N LYS A 213 -14.80 4.81 -3.79
CA LYS A 213 -15.56 5.47 -4.87
C LYS A 213 -15.95 4.51 -5.99
N SER A 214 -15.29 3.38 -6.17
CA SER A 214 -15.63 2.37 -7.18
C SER A 214 -16.91 1.59 -6.85
N THR A 215 -17.34 1.64 -5.58
CA THR A 215 -18.54 0.94 -5.07
C THR A 215 -19.80 1.81 -5.01
N LEU A 216 -19.70 3.09 -5.39
CA LEU A 216 -20.83 4.02 -5.33
C LEU A 216 -22.03 3.51 -6.14
N SER A 217 -23.17 3.39 -5.48
CA SER A 217 -24.44 2.98 -6.07
C SER A 217 -25.55 3.95 -5.68
N LEU A 218 -26.30 4.42 -6.64
CA LEU A 218 -27.38 5.37 -6.44
C LEU A 218 -28.50 4.76 -5.60
N VAL A 219 -28.96 5.49 -4.59
CA VAL A 219 -30.19 5.20 -3.87
C VAL A 219 -31.30 6.12 -4.35
N GLU A 220 -31.05 7.44 -4.35
CA GLU A 220 -32.00 8.42 -4.85
C GLU A 220 -31.35 9.76 -5.23
N LEU A 221 -32.03 10.49 -6.14
CA LEU A 221 -31.74 11.88 -6.45
C LEU A 221 -32.70 12.78 -5.65
N LEU A 222 -32.15 13.76 -4.96
CA LEU A 222 -32.89 14.73 -4.17
C LEU A 222 -32.74 16.11 -4.79
N ASP A 223 -33.84 16.81 -4.98
CA ASP A 223 -33.79 18.22 -5.43
C ASP A 223 -32.99 19.03 -4.41
N TYR A 224 -31.93 19.66 -4.90
CA TYR A 224 -31.05 20.47 -4.05
C TYR A 224 -31.00 21.91 -4.57
N GLN A 225 -31.54 22.81 -3.79
CA GLN A 225 -31.35 24.25 -3.98
C GLN A 225 -30.37 24.79 -2.95
N PRO A 226 -29.13 25.12 -3.35
CA PRO A 226 -28.18 25.76 -2.43
C PRO A 226 -28.77 27.11 -2.00
N LYS A 227 -28.75 27.34 -0.67
CA LYS A 227 -29.06 28.65 -0.09
C LYS A 227 -27.99 29.67 -0.43
#